data_02f5fb1cf4b28c3432a8ee8a276a443a
#
_entry.id   02f5fb1cf4b28c3432a8ee8a276a443a
#
_cell.length_a   1.000
_cell.length_b   1.000
_cell.length_c   1.000
_cell.angle_alpha   90.00
_cell.angle_beta   90.00
_cell.angle_gamma   90.00
#
_symmetry.space_group_name_H-M   'P 1'
#
loop_
_entity.id
_entity.type
_entity.pdbx_description
1 polymer ?
#
loop_
_entity_poly.entity_id
_entity_poly.type
_entity_poly.pdbx_seq_one_letter_code
_entity_poly.pdbx_strand_id
1 'polypeptide(L)'
;TFIFIPIAVIANLIGPLGLKGGSVYLLGVGCGIAYNFYFKFSPLSPLPYAIALAALPASVYFAVDRTPPLWVLAGGSLLGVGFHFLNVLKDIKQDKESNIGGLPQRVGVIASAAIAIFLIGIAILICVVNNS
;
A
#
# COMPACT_ATOMS: atom_id res chain seq x y z
N THR A 1 2.95 22.78 -12.50
CA THR A 1 2.70 21.57 -11.70
C THR A 1 1.40 20.90 -12.10
N PHE A 2 0.32 21.63 -12.19
CA PHE A 2 -0.99 21.06 -12.56
C PHE A 2 -1.05 20.53 -13.99
N ILE A 3 -0.22 21.06 -14.89
CA ILE A 3 -0.11 20.60 -16.27
C ILE A 3 0.49 19.20 -16.37
N PHE A 4 1.44 18.86 -15.46
CA PHE A 4 2.12 17.57 -15.48
C PHE A 4 1.24 16.41 -14.98
N ILE A 5 0.24 16.70 -14.15
CA ILE A 5 -0.65 15.66 -13.61
C ILE A 5 -1.45 14.97 -14.73
N PRO A 6 -2.20 15.68 -15.60
CA PRO A 6 -2.92 15.01 -16.68
C PRO A 6 -1.98 14.34 -17.68
N ILE A 7 -0.82 14.92 -17.95
CA ILE A 7 0.17 14.31 -18.83
C ILE A 7 0.66 12.98 -18.25
N ALA A 8 0.98 12.96 -16.96
CA ALA A 8 1.41 11.73 -16.28
C ALA A 8 0.33 10.65 -16.28
N VAL A 9 -0.93 11.04 -16.07
CA VAL A 9 -2.07 10.12 -16.11
C VAL A 9 -2.22 9.51 -17.50
N ILE A 10 -2.21 10.34 -18.54
CA ILE A 10 -2.34 9.87 -19.92
C ILE A 10 -1.17 8.96 -20.28
N ALA A 11 0.07 9.36 -19.97
CA ALA A 11 1.25 8.56 -20.25
C ALA A 11 1.20 7.20 -19.55
N ASN A 12 0.66 7.16 -18.33
CA ASN A 12 0.52 5.93 -17.59
C ASN A 12 -0.51 4.99 -18.22
N LEU A 13 -1.61 5.53 -18.74
CA LEU A 13 -2.68 4.73 -19.36
C LEU A 13 -2.31 4.18 -20.74
N ILE A 14 -1.51 4.92 -21.51
CA ILE A 14 -1.10 4.50 -22.86
C ILE A 14 0.31 3.89 -22.88
N GLY A 15 1.00 3.87 -21.74
CA GLY A 15 2.37 3.37 -21.64
C GLY A 15 2.45 1.84 -21.52
N PRO A 16 3.60 1.31 -21.07
CA PRO A 16 3.86 -0.14 -21.03
C PRO A 16 2.87 -0.94 -20.20
N LEU A 17 2.25 -0.34 -19.17
CA LEU A 17 1.27 -1.03 -18.33
C LEU A 17 -0.08 -1.21 -19.00
N GLY A 18 -0.35 -0.48 -20.08
CA GLY A 18 -1.62 -0.54 -20.77
C GLY A 18 -2.76 0.11 -19.99
N LEU A 19 -3.98 0.00 -20.54
CA LEU A 19 -5.14 0.64 -19.94
C LEU A 19 -5.53 0.00 -18.61
N LYS A 20 -5.57 -1.33 -18.54
CA LYS A 20 -5.92 -2.06 -17.31
C LYS A 20 -4.83 -1.89 -16.25
N GLY A 21 -3.58 -2.22 -16.59
CA GLY A 21 -2.46 -2.12 -15.66
C GLY A 21 -2.24 -0.69 -15.19
N GLY A 22 -2.32 0.28 -16.11
CA GLY A 22 -2.19 1.68 -15.80
C GLY A 22 -3.27 2.18 -14.86
N SER A 23 -4.53 1.75 -15.06
CA SER A 23 -5.64 2.12 -14.16
C SER A 23 -5.42 1.59 -12.75
N VAL A 24 -4.99 0.35 -12.62
CA VAL A 24 -4.71 -0.27 -11.31
C VAL A 24 -3.52 0.42 -10.63
N TYR A 25 -2.49 0.76 -11.39
CA TYR A 25 -1.34 1.51 -10.87
C TYR A 25 -1.79 2.89 -10.33
N LEU A 26 -2.64 3.59 -11.07
CA LEU A 26 -3.18 4.89 -10.64
C LEU A 26 -4.04 4.78 -9.39
N LEU A 27 -4.73 3.65 -9.21
CA LEU A 27 -5.45 3.38 -7.97
C LEU A 27 -4.48 3.38 -6.78
N GLY A 28 -3.34 2.72 -6.92
CA GLY A 28 -2.29 2.72 -5.90
C GLY A 28 -1.78 4.12 -5.57
N VAL A 29 -1.50 4.92 -6.61
CA VAL A 29 -1.06 6.31 -6.43
C VAL A 29 -2.14 7.13 -5.71
N GLY A 30 -3.40 6.96 -6.11
CA GLY A 30 -4.54 7.62 -5.47
C GLY A 30 -4.65 7.28 -3.99
N CYS A 31 -4.39 6.03 -3.63
CA CYS A 31 -4.37 5.60 -2.23
C CYS A 31 -3.28 6.33 -1.43
N GLY A 32 -2.10 6.52 -2.02
CA GLY A 32 -1.02 7.29 -1.39
C GLY A 32 -1.43 8.74 -1.13
N ILE A 33 -2.08 9.36 -2.09
CA ILE A 33 -2.59 10.74 -1.95
C ILE A 33 -3.66 10.79 -0.86
N ALA A 34 -4.63 9.86 -0.89
CA ALA A 34 -5.69 9.80 0.11
C ALA A 34 -5.14 9.58 1.52
N TYR A 35 -4.08 8.78 1.65
CA TYR A 35 -3.41 8.59 2.94
C TYR A 35 -2.93 9.93 3.50
N ASN A 36 -2.24 10.73 2.69
CA ASN A 36 -1.67 11.99 3.16
C ASN A 36 -2.73 13.02 3.57
N PHE A 37 -3.88 13.04 2.91
CA PHE A 37 -4.91 14.04 3.17
C PHE A 37 -5.96 13.59 4.18
N TYR A 38 -6.15 12.29 4.38
CA TYR A 38 -7.25 11.79 5.20
C TYR A 38 -6.84 10.63 6.11
N PHE A 39 -6.36 9.53 5.53
CA PHE A 39 -6.25 8.26 6.25
C PHE A 39 -5.20 8.26 7.36
N LYS A 40 -4.16 9.09 7.26
CA LYS A 40 -3.14 9.15 8.32
C LYS A 40 -3.69 9.67 9.65
N PHE A 41 -4.83 10.35 9.62
CA PHE A 41 -5.51 10.86 10.83
C PHE A 41 -6.59 9.90 11.34
N SER A 42 -6.78 8.76 10.71
CA SER A 42 -7.88 7.83 10.93
C SER A 42 -7.34 6.46 11.38
N PRO A 43 -8.13 5.68 12.17
CA PRO A 43 -7.75 4.29 12.46
C PRO A 43 -7.74 3.40 11.21
N LEU A 44 -8.26 3.88 10.07
CA LEU A 44 -8.18 3.18 8.79
C LEU A 44 -6.88 3.47 8.03
N SER A 45 -5.88 4.06 8.70
CA SER A 45 -4.59 4.39 8.07
C SER A 45 -3.90 3.22 7.35
N PRO A 46 -4.03 1.94 7.77
CA PRO A 46 -3.43 0.84 7.03
C PRO A 46 -4.09 0.53 5.69
N LEU A 47 -5.35 0.92 5.50
CA LEU A 47 -6.12 0.56 4.31
C LEU A 47 -5.49 1.03 3.00
N PRO A 48 -5.08 2.30 2.84
CA PRO A 48 -4.42 2.74 1.61
C PRO A 48 -3.13 1.97 1.32
N TYR A 49 -2.37 1.61 2.33
CA TYR A 49 -1.16 0.80 2.17
C TYR A 49 -1.49 -0.61 1.67
N ALA A 50 -2.53 -1.23 2.22
CA ALA A 50 -2.97 -2.55 1.79
C ALA A 50 -3.36 -2.53 0.31
N ILE A 51 -4.15 -1.55 -0.10
CA ILE A 51 -4.61 -1.41 -1.48
C ILE A 51 -3.45 -1.10 -2.42
N ALA A 52 -2.58 -0.16 -2.05
CA ALA A 52 -1.47 0.26 -2.90
C ALA A 52 -0.48 -0.89 -3.15
N LEU A 53 -0.12 -1.62 -2.11
CA LEU A 53 0.84 -2.72 -2.25
C LEU A 53 0.25 -3.95 -2.93
N ALA A 54 -1.07 -4.13 -2.90
CA ALA A 54 -1.75 -5.14 -3.71
C ALA A 54 -1.86 -4.69 -5.17
N ALA A 55 -2.13 -3.41 -5.40
CA ALA A 55 -2.28 -2.84 -6.73
C ALA A 55 -0.98 -2.87 -7.54
N LEU A 56 0.16 -2.73 -6.89
CA LEU A 56 1.46 -2.67 -7.56
C LEU A 56 1.75 -3.94 -8.38
N PRO A 57 1.79 -5.15 -7.78
CA PRO A 57 1.96 -6.36 -8.59
C PRO A 57 0.75 -6.65 -9.49
N ALA A 58 -0.46 -6.31 -9.06
CA ALA A 58 -1.65 -6.50 -9.87
C ALA A 58 -1.56 -5.73 -11.19
N SER A 59 -1.02 -4.50 -11.18
CA SER A 59 -0.85 -3.71 -12.39
C SER A 59 0.04 -4.40 -13.42
N VAL A 60 1.08 -5.09 -12.95
CA VAL A 60 1.99 -5.85 -13.83
C VAL A 60 1.27 -7.05 -14.44
N TYR A 61 0.49 -7.80 -13.64
CA TYR A 61 -0.29 -8.93 -14.18
C TYR A 61 -1.26 -8.45 -15.25
N PHE A 62 -2.00 -7.38 -15.00
CA PHE A 62 -2.93 -6.84 -16.01
C PHE A 62 -2.21 -6.30 -17.24
N ALA A 63 -1.00 -5.79 -17.09
CA ALA A 63 -0.21 -5.28 -18.22
C ALA A 63 0.14 -6.40 -19.21
N VAL A 64 0.25 -7.64 -18.74
CA VAL A 64 0.52 -8.82 -19.58
C VAL A 64 -0.74 -9.66 -19.81
N ASP A 65 -1.92 -9.07 -19.64
CA ASP A 65 -3.23 -9.70 -19.84
C ASP A 65 -3.44 -10.96 -19.00
N ARG A 66 -2.94 -10.94 -17.77
CA ARG A 66 -3.12 -12.01 -16.79
C ARG A 66 -3.90 -11.52 -15.59
N THR A 67 -4.69 -12.42 -15.01
CA THR A 67 -5.38 -12.13 -13.75
C THR A 67 -4.43 -12.37 -12.59
N PRO A 68 -4.25 -11.40 -11.68
CA PRO A 68 -3.38 -11.61 -10.52
C PRO A 68 -3.93 -12.72 -9.62
N PRO A 69 -3.07 -13.67 -9.20
CA PRO A 69 -3.51 -14.70 -8.25
C PRO A 69 -3.90 -14.09 -6.90
N LEU A 70 -4.82 -14.76 -6.21
CA LEU A 70 -5.27 -14.28 -4.91
C LEU A 70 -4.13 -14.14 -3.90
N TRP A 71 -3.15 -15.05 -3.92
CA TRP A 71 -2.02 -14.99 -2.99
C TRP A 71 -1.13 -13.76 -3.22
N VAL A 72 -1.04 -13.27 -4.47
CA VAL A 72 -0.31 -12.04 -4.79
C VAL A 72 -1.01 -10.84 -4.15
N LEU A 73 -2.33 -10.78 -4.29
CA LEU A 73 -3.13 -9.69 -3.70
C LEU A 73 -3.07 -9.73 -2.17
N ALA A 74 -3.25 -10.91 -1.60
CA ALA A 74 -3.18 -11.08 -0.14
C ALA A 74 -1.79 -10.76 0.41
N GLY A 75 -0.75 -11.29 -0.22
CA GLY A 75 0.64 -11.02 0.17
C GLY A 75 0.98 -9.54 0.07
N GLY A 76 0.58 -8.89 -1.03
CA GLY A 76 0.80 -7.46 -1.22
C GLY A 76 0.08 -6.62 -0.15
N SER A 77 -1.18 -6.95 0.14
CA SER A 77 -1.95 -6.24 1.17
C SER A 77 -1.32 -6.39 2.55
N LEU A 78 -0.93 -7.60 2.91
CA LEU A 78 -0.29 -7.85 4.22
C LEU A 78 1.06 -7.13 4.34
N LEU A 79 1.87 -7.15 3.27
CA LEU A 79 3.11 -6.38 3.24
C LEU A 79 2.84 -4.89 3.38
N GLY A 80 1.81 -4.39 2.70
CA GLY A 80 1.44 -2.98 2.76
C GLY A 80 1.11 -2.54 4.18
N VAL A 81 0.25 -3.29 4.87
CA VAL A 81 -0.10 -2.99 6.25
C VAL A 81 1.11 -3.12 7.17
N GLY A 82 1.90 -4.18 7.00
CA GLY A 82 3.12 -4.38 7.78
C GLY A 82 4.11 -3.25 7.62
N PHE A 83 4.36 -2.82 6.39
CA PHE A 83 5.25 -1.71 6.11
C PHE A 83 4.71 -0.38 6.65
N HIS A 84 3.39 -0.19 6.63
CA HIS A 84 2.80 0.99 7.24
C HIS A 84 3.14 1.09 8.73
N PHE A 85 2.92 -0.01 9.49
CA PHE A 85 3.27 -0.05 10.90
C PHE A 85 4.76 0.15 11.13
N LEU A 86 5.60 -0.47 10.29
CA LEU A 86 7.05 -0.36 10.41
C LEU A 86 7.53 1.06 10.10
N ASN A 87 7.02 1.67 9.04
CA ASN A 87 7.43 3.01 8.60
C ASN A 87 7.16 4.09 9.63
N VAL A 88 6.04 3.99 10.34
CA VAL A 88 5.66 5.01 11.32
C VAL A 88 6.17 4.72 12.72
N LEU A 89 6.82 3.56 12.92
CA LEU A 89 7.26 3.12 14.25
C LEU A 89 8.17 4.14 14.93
N LYS A 90 9.15 4.68 14.21
CA LYS A 90 10.09 5.67 14.72
C LYS A 90 9.44 7.01 15.00
N ASP A 91 8.31 7.30 14.39
CA ASP A 91 7.65 8.62 14.43
C ASP A 91 6.40 8.64 15.29
N ILE A 92 6.06 7.53 15.96
CA ILE A 92 4.79 7.39 16.70
C ILE A 92 4.61 8.50 17.73
N LYS A 93 5.65 8.79 18.51
CA LYS A 93 5.58 9.82 19.54
C LYS A 93 5.37 11.21 18.93
N GLN A 94 6.14 11.54 17.91
CA GLN A 94 6.05 12.82 17.21
C GLN A 94 4.70 12.96 16.50
N ASP A 95 4.21 11.89 15.89
CA ASP A 95 2.93 11.86 15.21
C ASP A 95 1.77 12.11 16.18
N LYS A 96 1.84 11.54 17.39
CA LYS A 96 0.84 11.81 18.44
C LYS A 96 0.82 13.26 18.84
N GLU A 97 1.99 13.90 19.00
CA GLU A 97 2.09 15.31 19.31
C GLU A 97 1.54 16.20 18.20
N SER A 98 1.61 15.74 16.96
CA SER A 98 1.08 16.45 15.79
C SER A 98 -0.37 16.07 15.45
N ASN A 99 -1.05 15.33 16.33
CA ASN A 99 -2.43 14.87 16.14
C ASN A 99 -2.62 13.95 14.91
N ILE A 100 -1.57 13.25 14.51
CA ILE A 100 -1.67 12.21 13.47
C ILE A 100 -2.22 10.95 14.15
N GLY A 101 -3.48 10.65 13.89
CA GLY A 101 -4.24 9.62 14.60
C GLY A 101 -4.40 8.32 13.82
N GLY A 102 -3.39 7.88 13.07
CA GLY A 102 -3.41 6.60 12.38
C GLY A 102 -3.43 5.41 13.35
N LEU A 103 -3.71 4.22 12.84
CA LEU A 103 -3.81 3.04 13.69
C LEU A 103 -2.52 2.73 14.46
N PRO A 104 -1.31 2.78 13.83
CA PRO A 104 -0.07 2.55 14.60
C PRO A 104 0.11 3.51 15.76
N GLN A 105 -0.24 4.79 15.57
CA GLN A 105 -0.14 5.79 16.62
C GLN A 105 -1.10 5.51 17.77
N ARG A 106 -2.25 4.92 17.47
CA ARG A 106 -3.28 4.59 18.47
C ARG A 106 -2.91 3.37 19.31
N VAL A 107 -2.30 2.33 18.68
CA VAL A 107 -1.95 1.10 19.39
C VAL A 107 -0.58 1.17 20.08
N GLY A 108 0.29 2.09 19.67
CA GLY A 108 1.59 2.32 20.30
C GLY A 108 2.74 1.52 19.68
N VAL A 109 3.95 1.77 20.22
CA VAL A 109 5.20 1.24 19.63
C VAL A 109 5.27 -0.28 19.69
N ILE A 110 5.01 -0.88 20.86
CA ILE A 110 5.17 -2.34 21.04
C ILE A 110 4.18 -3.12 20.18
N ALA A 111 2.90 -2.72 20.23
CA ALA A 111 1.87 -3.36 19.42
C ALA A 111 2.14 -3.16 17.92
N SER A 112 2.56 -1.97 17.51
CA SER A 112 2.89 -1.70 16.11
C SER A 112 4.04 -2.55 15.61
N ALA A 113 5.10 -2.71 16.40
CA ALA A 113 6.23 -3.56 16.05
C ALA A 113 5.81 -5.02 15.91
N ALA A 114 5.01 -5.52 16.85
CA ALA A 114 4.51 -6.90 16.84
C ALA A 114 3.63 -7.14 15.61
N ILE A 115 2.72 -6.23 15.30
CA ILE A 115 1.84 -6.33 14.14
C ILE A 115 2.66 -6.33 12.85
N ALA A 116 3.64 -5.41 12.73
CA ALA A 116 4.49 -5.33 11.55
C ALA A 116 5.23 -6.63 11.30
N ILE A 117 5.88 -7.18 12.33
CA ILE A 117 6.64 -8.43 12.22
C ILE A 117 5.72 -9.58 11.83
N PHE A 118 4.56 -9.68 12.47
CA PHE A 118 3.60 -10.76 12.23
C PHE A 118 3.07 -10.71 10.79
N LEU A 119 2.65 -9.54 10.31
CA LEU A 119 2.08 -9.39 8.97
C LEU A 119 3.11 -9.60 7.88
N ILE A 120 4.31 -9.07 8.05
CA ILE A 120 5.40 -9.28 7.08
C ILE A 120 5.80 -10.75 7.05
N GLY A 121 5.85 -11.41 8.21
CA GLY A 121 6.14 -12.84 8.30
C GLY A 121 5.10 -13.68 7.55
N ILE A 122 3.81 -13.39 7.73
CA ILE A 122 2.73 -14.08 7.01
C ILE A 122 2.84 -13.83 5.50
N ALA A 123 3.12 -12.59 5.08
CA ALA A 123 3.27 -12.27 3.67
C ALA A 123 4.42 -13.05 3.02
N ILE A 124 5.55 -13.14 3.70
CA ILE A 124 6.70 -13.92 3.24
C ILE A 124 6.32 -15.41 3.13
N LEU A 125 5.63 -15.94 4.13
CA LEU A 125 5.17 -17.33 4.12
C LEU A 125 4.25 -17.61 2.95
N ILE A 126 3.30 -16.73 2.69
CA ILE A 126 2.39 -16.86 1.54
C ILE A 126 3.17 -16.90 0.23
N CYS A 127 4.13 -16.02 0.06
CA CYS A 127 4.96 -15.96 -1.14
C CYS A 127 5.81 -17.23 -1.32
N VAL A 128 6.43 -17.71 -0.24
CA VAL A 128 7.27 -18.91 -0.29
C VAL A 128 6.44 -20.15 -0.63
N VAL A 129 5.28 -20.31 0.02
CA VAL A 129 4.42 -21.48 -0.22
C VAL A 129 3.88 -21.51 -1.63
N ASN A 130 3.53 -20.37 -2.21
CA ASN A 130 2.92 -20.31 -3.54
C ASN A 130 3.93 -20.26 -4.68
N ASN A 131 5.21 -20.01 -4.38
CA ASN A 131 6.27 -19.97 -5.37
C ASN A 131 7.04 -21.30 -5.51
N SER A 132 6.79 -22.26 -4.63
CA SER A 132 7.46 -23.55 -4.66
C SER A 132 6.61 -24.67 -5.38
#